data_0de972382a3691ddcca82b5cb6045555
#
_entry.id   0de972382a3691ddcca82b5cb6045555
#
_cell.length_a   1.000
_cell.length_b   1.000
_cell.length_c   1.000
_cell.angle_alpha   90.00
_cell.angle_beta   90.00
_cell.angle_gamma   90.00
#
_symmetry.space_group_name_H-M   'P 1'
#
loop_
_entity.id
_entity.type
_entity.pdbx_description
1 polymer ?
#
loop_
_entity_poly.entity_id
_entity_poly.type
_entity_poly.pdbx_seq_one_letter_code
_entity_poly.pdbx_strand_id
1 'polypeptide(L)'
;MNNDTPIVPKKFLTVFILLASCFALWGLLNNMTDNLVPAFQRIFTMDQSKAGLVQVAFYGAYAVLAIFAAVLAEEFSYRKGVLIGLAIYIIGALLYIPACIAQSFDIYFIAIFIVAGGCSLLETTCNPYVLSIGDESTSVRRLNFAQMFNPVGSLMGIVLAQQLILSHLNPATADERALMDEATRQGIIHGELFWVCAPYVGLCAIAALIWICFFVKREGERDVTRSAFSRVVVALLFSIVPLTVLYFIFPEMNKVHWVLCGVLGPVAYVALMKDYREMLLILARTPRYWMGVIAQFFYVGVQIAAWTWLNVYCQKELGVTPADGAIYYMIGLVLFLVCRWTATFLMKYFNPALMMAVFSVGAICCCAGVMYLPSDVLFTVEIGDHTLPFAANILCLVAMSGFMSLMFPTIYGIALGGLDPKALKLGASGLIMAILGGAIITPWMADIIGNASSSWCCLVPGFLNTWDPDLKLTQTSLRASFIVPAICFAVVLVYALAFSKRKQ
;
A
#
# COMPACT_ATOMS: atom_id res chain seq x y z
N MET A 1 -26.64 12.75 13.98
CA MET A 1 -25.44 13.43 13.45
C MET A 1 -25.83 14.87 13.13
N ASN A 2 -25.13 15.87 13.68
CA ASN A 2 -25.40 17.25 13.37
C ASN A 2 -24.95 17.48 11.92
N ASN A 3 -25.89 17.66 11.00
CA ASN A 3 -25.64 17.74 9.55
C ASN A 3 -24.84 18.97 9.09
N ASP A 4 -24.62 19.94 9.99
CA ASP A 4 -24.00 21.24 9.70
C ASP A 4 -22.52 21.35 10.06
N THR A 5 -21.93 20.29 10.68
CA THR A 5 -20.52 20.33 11.05
C THR A 5 -19.64 20.20 9.82
N PRO A 6 -18.76 21.17 9.51
CA PRO A 6 -17.90 21.10 8.33
C PRO A 6 -16.89 19.95 8.46
N ILE A 7 -16.64 19.23 7.36
CA ILE A 7 -15.64 18.15 7.32
C ILE A 7 -14.27 18.67 7.73
N VAL A 8 -13.90 19.84 7.21
CA VAL A 8 -12.64 20.53 7.50
C VAL A 8 -12.97 21.96 7.92
N PRO A 9 -12.66 22.36 9.18
CA PRO A 9 -12.81 23.73 9.60
C PRO A 9 -11.93 24.69 8.78
N LYS A 10 -12.44 25.87 8.44
CA LYS A 10 -11.74 26.85 7.56
C LYS A 10 -10.31 27.16 8.02
N LYS A 11 -10.07 27.24 9.34
CA LYS A 11 -8.74 27.48 9.91
C LYS A 11 -7.70 26.40 9.57
N PHE A 12 -8.14 25.15 9.32
CA PHE A 12 -7.26 24.03 9.00
C PHE A 12 -7.22 23.69 7.51
N LEU A 13 -7.93 24.44 6.65
CA LEU A 13 -8.06 24.10 5.24
C LEU A 13 -6.71 23.99 4.52
N THR A 14 -5.80 24.92 4.77
CA THR A 14 -4.45 24.88 4.15
C THR A 14 -3.66 23.65 4.60
N VAL A 15 -3.67 23.35 5.90
CA VAL A 15 -2.99 22.15 6.42
C VAL A 15 -3.59 20.89 5.84
N PHE A 16 -4.93 20.85 5.73
CA PHE A 16 -5.63 19.72 5.11
C PHE A 16 -5.24 19.51 3.63
N ILE A 17 -5.14 20.60 2.84
CA ILE A 17 -4.72 20.53 1.43
C ILE A 17 -3.28 19.98 1.34
N LEU A 18 -2.37 20.47 2.18
CA LEU A 18 -1.00 19.98 2.21
C LEU A 18 -0.92 18.49 2.61
N LEU A 19 -1.73 18.05 3.59
CA LEU A 19 -1.83 16.65 3.96
C LEU A 19 -2.40 15.81 2.82
N ALA A 20 -3.46 16.28 2.14
CA ALA A 20 -4.02 15.63 0.97
C ALA A 20 -3.00 15.49 -0.17
N SER A 21 -2.14 16.50 -0.37
CA SER A 21 -1.03 16.42 -1.34
C SER A 21 0.00 15.34 -0.97
N CYS A 22 0.28 15.14 0.33
CA CYS A 22 1.11 14.03 0.78
C CYS A 22 0.48 12.67 0.43
N PHE A 23 -0.85 12.51 0.58
CA PHE A 23 -1.55 11.28 0.20
C PHE A 23 -1.45 11.00 -1.30
N ALA A 24 -1.55 12.03 -2.15
CA ALA A 24 -1.33 11.89 -3.60
C ALA A 24 0.13 11.50 -3.90
N LEU A 25 1.10 12.15 -3.24
CA LEU A 25 2.52 11.92 -3.46
C LEU A 25 2.92 10.48 -3.18
N TRP A 26 2.49 9.89 -2.05
CA TRP A 26 2.86 8.51 -1.77
C TRP A 26 2.08 7.49 -2.61
N GLY A 27 0.82 7.76 -2.98
CA GLY A 27 0.08 6.91 -3.93
C GLY A 27 0.78 6.84 -5.28
N LEU A 28 1.29 7.96 -5.77
CA LEU A 28 2.05 8.07 -7.01
C LEU A 28 3.35 7.27 -6.91
N LEU A 29 4.12 7.43 -5.83
CA LEU A 29 5.37 6.70 -5.62
C LEU A 29 5.14 5.18 -5.55
N ASN A 30 4.14 4.72 -4.78
CA ASN A 30 3.85 3.30 -4.63
C ASN A 30 3.70 2.62 -5.99
N ASN A 31 2.82 3.14 -6.83
CA ASN A 31 2.54 2.52 -8.12
C ASN A 31 3.67 2.69 -9.13
N MET A 32 4.47 3.75 -9.03
CA MET A 32 5.72 3.83 -9.80
C MET A 32 6.71 2.75 -9.38
N THR A 33 6.89 2.54 -8.06
CA THR A 33 7.86 1.59 -7.53
C THR A 33 7.49 0.13 -7.86
N ASP A 34 6.21 -0.23 -7.86
CA ASP A 34 5.75 -1.55 -8.26
C ASP A 34 6.15 -1.88 -9.73
N ASN A 35 6.18 -0.88 -10.61
CA ASN A 35 6.62 -1.02 -12.00
C ASN A 35 8.14 -1.11 -12.15
N LEU A 36 8.94 -0.84 -11.11
CA LEU A 36 10.39 -1.05 -11.16
C LEU A 36 10.78 -2.52 -11.15
N VAL A 37 9.95 -3.42 -10.60
CA VAL A 37 10.28 -4.86 -10.57
C VAL A 37 10.53 -5.40 -11.98
N PRO A 38 9.59 -5.31 -12.93
CA PRO A 38 9.82 -5.76 -14.30
C PRO A 38 10.90 -4.92 -15.03
N ALA A 39 11.02 -3.62 -14.73
CA ALA A 39 12.03 -2.77 -15.33
C ALA A 39 13.45 -3.23 -14.91
N PHE A 40 13.72 -3.41 -13.62
CA PHE A 40 15.03 -3.85 -13.14
C PHE A 40 15.36 -5.29 -13.55
N GLN A 41 14.36 -6.18 -13.60
CA GLN A 41 14.54 -7.53 -14.13
C GLN A 41 15.13 -7.49 -15.55
N ARG A 42 14.63 -6.57 -16.37
CA ARG A 42 15.07 -6.39 -17.74
C ARG A 42 16.39 -5.63 -17.86
N ILE A 43 16.55 -4.51 -17.14
CA ILE A 43 17.75 -3.66 -17.20
C ILE A 43 18.99 -4.41 -16.71
N PHE A 44 18.89 -5.05 -15.54
CA PHE A 44 20.01 -5.76 -14.91
C PHE A 44 20.07 -7.25 -15.26
N THR A 45 19.21 -7.73 -16.16
CA THR A 45 19.12 -9.16 -16.56
C THR A 45 19.11 -10.10 -15.37
N MET A 46 18.33 -9.74 -14.33
CA MET A 46 18.26 -10.50 -13.08
C MET A 46 17.01 -11.38 -13.01
N ASP A 47 17.07 -12.42 -12.17
CA ASP A 47 15.93 -13.28 -11.92
C ASP A 47 14.79 -12.55 -11.18
N GLN A 48 13.59 -13.12 -11.23
CA GLN A 48 12.39 -12.56 -10.59
C GLN A 48 12.55 -12.46 -9.07
N SER A 49 13.29 -13.39 -8.44
CA SER A 49 13.53 -13.40 -7.00
C SER A 49 14.38 -12.19 -6.58
N LYS A 50 15.43 -11.88 -7.34
CA LYS A 50 16.30 -10.73 -7.08
C LYS A 50 15.60 -9.41 -7.38
N ALA A 51 14.85 -9.32 -8.47
CA ALA A 51 14.05 -8.13 -8.79
C ALA A 51 12.95 -7.89 -7.74
N GLY A 52 12.36 -8.92 -7.17
CA GLY A 52 11.40 -8.85 -6.07
C GLY A 52 11.93 -8.21 -4.77
N LEU A 53 13.25 -8.01 -4.65
CA LEU A 53 13.86 -7.24 -3.55
C LEU A 53 13.35 -5.80 -3.47
N VAL A 54 12.94 -5.23 -4.59
CA VAL A 54 12.29 -3.91 -4.64
C VAL A 54 11.10 -3.86 -3.69
N GLN A 55 10.23 -4.85 -3.73
CA GLN A 55 9.05 -4.92 -2.85
C GLN A 55 9.45 -5.18 -1.39
N VAL A 56 10.47 -6.01 -1.17
CA VAL A 56 11.00 -6.25 0.19
C VAL A 56 11.58 -4.97 0.79
N ALA A 57 12.34 -4.18 0.02
CA ALA A 57 12.84 -2.88 0.47
C ALA A 57 11.70 -1.94 0.82
N PHE A 58 10.70 -1.85 -0.04
CA PHE A 58 9.58 -0.94 0.10
C PHE A 58 8.70 -1.29 1.32
N TYR A 59 8.11 -2.49 1.35
CA TYR A 59 7.23 -2.91 2.45
C TYR A 59 7.98 -3.17 3.76
N GLY A 60 9.25 -3.59 3.67
CA GLY A 60 10.15 -3.74 4.81
C GLY A 60 10.40 -2.41 5.52
N ALA A 61 10.61 -1.33 4.78
CA ALA A 61 10.77 0.00 5.36
C ALA A 61 9.50 0.44 6.11
N TYR A 62 8.31 0.16 5.57
CA TYR A 62 7.05 0.43 6.26
C TYR A 62 6.94 -0.32 7.59
N ALA A 63 7.23 -1.62 7.59
CA ALA A 63 7.13 -2.42 8.81
C ALA A 63 8.11 -1.97 9.90
N VAL A 64 9.36 -1.68 9.53
CA VAL A 64 10.43 -1.34 10.48
C VAL A 64 10.33 0.09 10.99
N LEU A 65 9.98 1.06 10.12
CA LEU A 65 10.04 2.47 10.47
C LEU A 65 8.73 3.05 11.01
N ALA A 66 7.61 2.32 10.97
CA ALA A 66 6.33 2.82 11.45
C ALA A 66 6.34 3.15 12.97
N ILE A 67 6.97 2.31 13.81
CA ILE A 67 7.12 2.57 15.24
C ILE A 67 8.03 3.76 15.48
N PHE A 68 9.16 3.85 14.78
CA PHE A 68 10.03 5.02 14.82
C PHE A 68 9.28 6.31 14.46
N ALA A 69 8.43 6.26 13.43
CA ALA A 69 7.58 7.38 13.02
C ALA A 69 6.61 7.81 14.12
N ALA A 70 6.01 6.87 14.85
CA ALA A 70 5.14 7.17 15.97
C ALA A 70 5.89 7.83 17.13
N VAL A 71 7.07 7.33 17.48
CA VAL A 71 7.95 7.93 18.50
C VAL A 71 8.32 9.36 18.09
N LEU A 72 8.70 9.57 16.85
CA LEU A 72 9.03 10.89 16.32
C LEU A 72 7.85 11.86 16.38
N ALA A 73 6.64 11.41 16.00
CA ALA A 73 5.43 12.23 16.08
C ALA A 73 5.05 12.55 17.54
N GLU A 74 5.29 11.63 18.50
CA GLU A 74 5.02 11.86 19.92
C GLU A 74 5.98 12.88 20.52
N GLU A 75 7.28 12.70 20.30
CA GLU A 75 8.32 13.51 20.90
C GLU A 75 8.38 14.93 20.28
N PHE A 76 8.13 15.05 18.99
CA PHE A 76 8.28 16.34 18.31
C PHE A 76 6.94 17.03 18.01
N SER A 77 6.15 16.53 17.13
CA SER A 77 4.77 16.93 16.75
C SER A 77 4.41 16.30 15.41
N TYR A 78 3.12 16.27 15.04
CA TYR A 78 2.69 15.83 13.71
C TYR A 78 3.35 16.64 12.58
N ARG A 79 3.41 17.97 12.71
CA ARG A 79 4.03 18.85 11.70
C ARG A 79 5.51 18.52 11.49
N LYS A 80 6.29 18.37 12.56
CA LYS A 80 7.71 18.00 12.47
C LYS A 80 7.87 16.59 11.91
N GLY A 81 6.97 15.66 12.25
CA GLY A 81 6.92 14.32 11.67
C GLY A 81 6.75 14.36 10.16
N VAL A 82 5.81 15.18 9.65
CA VAL A 82 5.61 15.37 8.19
C VAL A 82 6.85 15.98 7.53
N LEU A 83 7.43 17.02 8.14
CA LEU A 83 8.65 17.66 7.60
C LEU A 83 9.84 16.71 7.53
N ILE A 84 10.05 15.88 8.54
CA ILE A 84 11.11 14.87 8.56
C ILE A 84 10.80 13.76 7.56
N GLY A 85 9.55 13.29 7.48
CA GLY A 85 9.13 12.30 6.50
C GLY A 85 9.38 12.75 5.06
N LEU A 86 8.98 13.99 4.72
CA LEU A 86 9.27 14.59 3.41
C LEU A 86 10.77 14.75 3.16
N ALA A 87 11.56 15.15 4.17
CA ALA A 87 13.01 15.26 4.02
C ALA A 87 13.67 13.89 3.72
N ILE A 88 13.27 12.83 4.43
CA ILE A 88 13.75 11.47 4.17
C ILE A 88 13.31 11.00 2.77
N TYR A 89 12.06 11.29 2.38
CA TYR A 89 11.57 11.02 1.03
C TYR A 89 12.44 11.70 -0.04
N ILE A 90 12.75 12.99 0.12
CA ILE A 90 13.60 13.77 -0.78
C ILE A 90 14.99 13.15 -0.88
N ILE A 91 15.61 12.81 0.26
CA ILE A 91 16.94 12.17 0.31
C ILE A 91 16.89 10.84 -0.44
N GLY A 92 15.90 9.99 -0.19
CA GLY A 92 15.75 8.71 -0.88
C GLY A 92 15.56 8.86 -2.38
N ALA A 93 14.74 9.83 -2.82
CA ALA A 93 14.53 10.12 -4.24
C ALA A 93 15.82 10.67 -4.93
N LEU A 94 16.60 11.48 -4.24
CA LEU A 94 17.90 11.98 -4.76
C LEU A 94 18.95 10.87 -4.89
N LEU A 95 18.89 9.82 -4.08
CA LEU A 95 19.79 8.66 -4.17
C LEU A 95 19.62 7.85 -5.46
N TYR A 96 18.51 8.03 -6.20
CA TYR A 96 18.37 7.47 -7.54
C TYR A 96 19.41 8.04 -8.52
N ILE A 97 19.91 9.27 -8.30
CA ILE A 97 20.95 9.87 -9.15
C ILE A 97 22.28 9.10 -9.05
N PRO A 98 22.90 8.94 -7.88
CA PRO A 98 24.12 8.14 -7.78
C PRO A 98 23.89 6.64 -8.12
N ALA A 99 22.68 6.09 -7.90
CA ALA A 99 22.34 4.74 -8.31
C ALA A 99 22.36 4.59 -9.85
N CYS A 100 21.85 5.60 -10.57
CA CYS A 100 21.88 5.66 -12.02
C CYS A 100 23.32 5.80 -12.55
N ILE A 101 24.12 6.68 -11.97
CA ILE A 101 25.52 6.91 -12.38
C ILE A 101 26.37 5.64 -12.13
N ALA A 102 26.20 5.02 -10.97
CA ALA A 102 26.95 3.81 -10.60
C ALA A 102 26.39 2.53 -11.27
N GLN A 103 25.24 2.60 -11.92
CA GLN A 103 24.51 1.47 -12.52
C GLN A 103 24.37 0.30 -11.53
N SER A 104 24.10 0.60 -10.24
CA SER A 104 24.12 -0.36 -9.17
C SER A 104 22.72 -0.63 -8.62
N PHE A 105 22.26 -1.87 -8.73
CA PHE A 105 21.00 -2.30 -8.11
C PHE A 105 21.00 -2.14 -6.59
N ASP A 106 22.14 -2.36 -5.93
CA ASP A 106 22.23 -2.27 -4.46
C ASP A 106 22.02 -0.84 -3.98
N ILE A 107 22.49 0.17 -4.73
CA ILE A 107 22.21 1.57 -4.41
C ILE A 107 20.74 1.90 -4.65
N TYR A 108 20.10 1.36 -5.70
CA TYR A 108 18.65 1.48 -5.91
C TYR A 108 17.88 0.83 -4.76
N PHE A 109 18.29 -0.34 -4.29
CA PHE A 109 17.67 -1.01 -3.15
C PHE A 109 17.68 -0.13 -1.89
N ILE A 110 18.82 0.48 -1.57
CA ILE A 110 18.96 1.42 -0.44
C ILE A 110 18.10 2.67 -0.68
N ALA A 111 18.09 3.23 -1.88
CA ALA A 111 17.29 4.40 -2.23
C ALA A 111 15.79 4.13 -2.06
N ILE A 112 15.30 2.95 -2.52
CA ILE A 112 13.92 2.50 -2.35
C ILE A 112 13.58 2.34 -0.87
N PHE A 113 14.45 1.73 -0.07
CA PHE A 113 14.23 1.59 1.37
C PHE A 113 14.11 2.95 2.07
N ILE A 114 14.96 3.91 1.74
CA ILE A 114 14.95 5.25 2.34
C ILE A 114 13.71 6.03 1.91
N VAL A 115 13.35 6.04 0.62
CA VAL A 115 12.16 6.76 0.16
C VAL A 115 10.88 6.16 0.72
N ALA A 116 10.79 4.83 0.81
CA ALA A 116 9.67 4.13 1.44
C ALA A 116 9.61 4.39 2.96
N GLY A 117 10.76 4.53 3.62
CA GLY A 117 10.86 4.99 5.00
C GLY A 117 10.26 6.38 5.19
N GLY A 118 10.54 7.31 4.27
CA GLY A 118 9.88 8.62 4.23
C GLY A 118 8.36 8.49 4.10
N CYS A 119 7.85 7.62 3.23
CA CYS A 119 6.43 7.33 3.09
C CYS A 119 5.83 6.74 4.37
N SER A 120 6.50 5.80 5.03
CA SER A 120 6.06 5.23 6.31
C SER A 120 5.89 6.31 7.39
N LEU A 121 6.84 7.26 7.47
CA LEU A 121 6.75 8.39 8.39
C LEU A 121 5.58 9.30 8.03
N LEU A 122 5.40 9.61 6.75
CA LEU A 122 4.28 10.43 6.28
C LEU A 122 2.95 9.76 6.61
N GLU A 123 2.80 8.50 6.32
CA GLU A 123 1.55 7.77 6.54
C GLU A 123 1.22 7.61 8.02
N THR A 124 2.22 7.32 8.86
CA THR A 124 2.06 7.22 10.32
C THR A 124 1.73 8.58 10.95
N THR A 125 2.15 9.70 10.36
CA THR A 125 1.93 11.05 10.90
C THR A 125 0.74 11.76 10.29
N CYS A 126 0.52 11.69 8.95
CA CYS A 126 -0.57 12.40 8.27
C CYS A 126 -1.95 11.84 8.63
N ASN A 127 -2.11 10.51 8.72
CA ASN A 127 -3.40 9.90 9.06
C ASN A 127 -3.93 10.39 10.42
N PRO A 128 -3.21 10.25 11.56
CA PRO A 128 -3.69 10.76 12.84
C PRO A 128 -3.74 12.30 12.88
N TYR A 129 -2.90 12.99 12.11
CA TYR A 129 -2.99 14.44 11.99
C TYR A 129 -4.33 14.87 11.38
N VAL A 130 -4.76 14.22 10.29
CA VAL A 130 -6.09 14.45 9.68
C VAL A 130 -7.21 14.13 10.67
N LEU A 131 -7.09 13.07 11.48
CA LEU A 131 -8.09 12.76 12.51
C LEU A 131 -8.17 13.85 13.59
N SER A 132 -7.03 14.46 13.96
CA SER A 132 -6.95 15.46 15.05
C SER A 132 -7.41 16.87 14.67
N ILE A 133 -7.53 17.21 13.38
CA ILE A 133 -7.96 18.55 12.93
C ILE A 133 -9.48 18.63 12.78
N GLY A 134 -10.17 19.15 13.78
CA GLY A 134 -11.60 19.36 13.72
C GLY A 134 -12.41 18.43 14.63
N ASP A 135 -13.71 18.37 14.41
CA ASP A 135 -14.64 17.62 15.25
C ASP A 135 -14.46 16.12 15.12
N GLU A 136 -14.56 15.39 16.23
CA GLU A 136 -14.41 13.92 16.28
C GLU A 136 -15.53 13.22 15.51
N SER A 137 -16.75 13.76 15.51
CA SER A 137 -17.90 13.19 14.80
C SER A 137 -17.70 13.11 13.28
N THR A 138 -16.83 13.96 12.70
CA THR A 138 -16.49 13.98 11.28
C THR A 138 -15.13 13.34 10.97
N SER A 139 -14.43 12.83 11.97
CA SER A 139 -13.04 12.38 11.84
C SER A 139 -12.84 11.28 10.79
N VAL A 140 -13.66 10.22 10.84
CA VAL A 140 -13.60 9.10 9.86
C VAL A 140 -13.90 9.59 8.44
N ARG A 141 -14.92 10.44 8.29
CA ARG A 141 -15.30 11.03 7.00
C ARG A 141 -14.20 11.94 6.47
N ARG A 142 -13.57 12.73 7.33
CA ARG A 142 -12.44 13.61 7.00
C ARG A 142 -11.21 12.82 6.55
N LEU A 143 -10.91 11.70 7.22
CA LEU A 143 -9.82 10.81 6.81
C LEU A 143 -10.12 10.17 5.45
N ASN A 144 -11.34 9.66 5.23
CA ASN A 144 -11.75 9.16 3.91
C ASN A 144 -11.60 10.23 2.82
N PHE A 145 -11.96 11.49 3.12
CA PHE A 145 -11.81 12.60 2.19
C PHE A 145 -10.34 12.89 1.86
N ALA A 146 -9.44 12.90 2.85
CA ALA A 146 -8.00 13.05 2.60
C ALA A 146 -7.43 11.88 1.78
N GLN A 147 -7.81 10.68 2.12
CA GLN A 147 -7.36 9.45 1.46
C GLN A 147 -7.89 9.29 0.01
N MET A 148 -8.86 10.11 -0.45
CA MET A 148 -9.29 10.11 -1.85
C MET A 148 -8.19 10.55 -2.82
N PHE A 149 -7.23 11.32 -2.36
CA PHE A 149 -6.11 11.79 -3.19
C PHE A 149 -5.05 10.72 -3.42
N ASN A 150 -4.99 9.68 -2.58
CA ASN A 150 -4.06 8.57 -2.78
C ASN A 150 -4.30 7.80 -4.10
N PRO A 151 -5.50 7.29 -4.43
CA PRO A 151 -5.72 6.63 -5.72
C PRO A 151 -5.60 7.58 -6.92
N VAL A 152 -5.81 8.89 -6.76
CA VAL A 152 -5.48 9.87 -7.82
C VAL A 152 -3.98 9.84 -8.10
N GLY A 153 -3.16 9.91 -7.05
CA GLY A 153 -1.71 9.75 -7.18
C GLY A 153 -1.32 8.40 -7.78
N SER A 154 -1.99 7.32 -7.37
CA SER A 154 -1.75 5.96 -7.89
C SER A 154 -1.96 5.86 -9.39
N LEU A 155 -3.07 6.41 -9.92
CA LEU A 155 -3.33 6.46 -11.36
C LEU A 155 -2.26 7.28 -12.10
N MET A 156 -1.90 8.42 -11.56
CA MET A 156 -0.80 9.23 -12.12
C MET A 156 0.53 8.46 -12.12
N GLY A 157 0.82 7.71 -11.05
CA GLY A 157 2.02 6.89 -10.91
C GLY A 157 2.12 5.80 -11.98
N ILE A 158 1.01 5.11 -12.27
CA ILE A 158 0.95 4.11 -13.35
C ILE A 158 1.22 4.76 -14.70
N VAL A 159 0.54 5.86 -15.01
CA VAL A 159 0.71 6.56 -16.29
C VAL A 159 2.16 7.04 -16.45
N LEU A 160 2.73 7.64 -15.41
CA LEU A 160 4.14 8.10 -15.44
C LEU A 160 5.11 6.92 -15.59
N ALA A 161 4.89 5.82 -14.89
CA ALA A 161 5.73 4.64 -15.03
C ALA A 161 5.67 4.06 -16.45
N GLN A 162 4.48 3.99 -17.04
CA GLN A 162 4.32 3.49 -18.41
C GLN A 162 4.94 4.43 -19.44
N GLN A 163 4.68 5.74 -19.33
CA GLN A 163 5.12 6.72 -20.33
C GLN A 163 6.60 7.11 -20.21
N LEU A 164 7.15 7.11 -19.00
CA LEU A 164 8.53 7.56 -18.78
C LEU A 164 9.51 6.41 -18.54
N ILE A 165 9.08 5.30 -17.93
CA ILE A 165 9.98 4.19 -17.61
C ILE A 165 9.83 3.08 -18.67
N LEU A 166 8.66 2.45 -18.73
CA LEU A 166 8.47 1.23 -19.50
C LEU A 166 8.54 1.47 -21.01
N SER A 167 8.05 2.62 -21.50
CA SER A 167 8.11 2.98 -22.92
C SER A 167 9.53 3.23 -23.44
N HIS A 168 10.48 3.54 -22.56
CA HIS A 168 11.88 3.80 -22.91
C HIS A 168 12.79 2.58 -22.69
N LEU A 169 12.24 1.46 -22.24
CA LEU A 169 13.01 0.21 -22.14
C LEU A 169 13.27 -0.35 -23.54
N ASN A 170 14.52 -0.71 -23.79
CA ASN A 170 14.92 -1.36 -25.04
C ASN A 170 14.20 -2.71 -25.21
N PRO A 171 13.60 -3.03 -26.36
CA PRO A 171 12.86 -4.26 -26.58
C PRO A 171 13.71 -5.52 -26.55
N ALA A 172 15.04 -5.43 -26.65
CA ALA A 172 15.93 -6.59 -26.66
C ALA A 172 15.76 -7.49 -25.42
N THR A 173 15.69 -8.78 -25.68
CA THR A 173 15.62 -9.82 -24.64
C THR A 173 16.95 -9.96 -23.89
N ALA A 174 16.95 -10.70 -22.77
CA ALA A 174 18.18 -10.95 -22.00
C ALA A 174 19.25 -11.68 -22.85
N ASP A 175 18.83 -12.64 -23.69
CA ASP A 175 19.74 -13.39 -24.58
C ASP A 175 20.33 -12.49 -25.67
N GLU A 176 19.52 -11.62 -26.28
CA GLU A 176 19.99 -10.66 -27.26
C GLU A 176 20.97 -9.65 -26.65
N ARG A 177 20.69 -9.18 -25.40
CA ARG A 177 21.61 -8.29 -24.66
C ARG A 177 22.94 -8.96 -24.30
N ALA A 178 22.93 -10.28 -24.03
CA ALA A 178 24.14 -11.05 -23.75
C ALA A 178 25.06 -11.19 -24.99
N LEU A 179 24.50 -11.08 -26.19
CA LEU A 179 25.25 -11.12 -27.45
C LEU A 179 25.77 -9.75 -27.90
N MET A 180 25.35 -8.66 -27.27
CA MET A 180 25.80 -7.30 -27.59
C MET A 180 27.22 -7.06 -27.09
N ASP A 181 27.94 -6.19 -27.80
CA ASP A 181 29.21 -5.68 -27.29
C ASP A 181 29.01 -4.85 -26.01
N GLU A 182 30.01 -4.84 -25.13
CA GLU A 182 29.92 -4.23 -23.80
C GLU A 182 29.58 -2.74 -23.87
N ALA A 183 30.14 -1.99 -24.86
CA ALA A 183 29.90 -0.56 -25.01
C ALA A 183 28.43 -0.25 -25.36
N THR A 184 27.84 -1.02 -26.29
CA THR A 184 26.44 -0.89 -26.69
C THR A 184 25.52 -1.27 -25.52
N ARG A 185 25.81 -2.37 -24.80
CA ARG A 185 25.06 -2.80 -23.64
C ARG A 185 25.05 -1.76 -22.52
N GLN A 186 26.21 -1.19 -22.19
CA GLN A 186 26.34 -0.13 -21.18
C GLN A 186 25.61 1.14 -21.60
N GLY A 187 25.63 1.51 -22.88
CA GLY A 187 24.87 2.65 -23.40
C GLY A 187 23.37 2.48 -23.23
N ILE A 188 22.84 1.28 -23.54
CA ILE A 188 21.42 0.95 -23.34
C ILE A 188 21.06 1.03 -21.85
N ILE A 189 21.81 0.38 -20.97
CA ILE A 189 21.57 0.38 -19.51
C ILE A 189 21.58 1.81 -18.98
N HIS A 190 22.53 2.63 -19.39
CA HIS A 190 22.59 4.02 -18.94
C HIS A 190 21.36 4.83 -19.36
N GLY A 191 20.92 4.68 -20.62
CA GLY A 191 19.70 5.33 -21.11
C GLY A 191 18.44 4.88 -20.37
N GLU A 192 18.29 3.58 -20.14
CA GLU A 192 17.15 3.03 -19.40
C GLU A 192 17.14 3.49 -17.93
N LEU A 193 18.28 3.48 -17.25
CA LEU A 193 18.40 3.96 -15.86
C LEU A 193 18.18 5.47 -15.73
N PHE A 194 18.52 6.26 -16.75
CA PHE A 194 18.16 7.68 -16.79
C PHE A 194 16.64 7.86 -16.74
N TRP A 195 15.88 7.10 -17.55
CA TRP A 195 14.42 7.16 -17.56
C TRP A 195 13.78 6.57 -16.29
N VAL A 196 14.44 5.66 -15.60
CA VAL A 196 14.06 5.23 -14.25
C VAL A 196 14.26 6.37 -13.24
N CYS A 197 15.38 7.09 -13.30
CA CYS A 197 15.73 8.14 -12.35
C CYS A 197 14.89 9.42 -12.53
N ALA A 198 14.62 9.85 -13.76
CA ALA A 198 14.01 11.13 -14.09
C ALA A 198 12.66 11.39 -13.37
N PRO A 199 11.67 10.46 -13.33
CA PRO A 199 10.44 10.67 -12.60
C PRO A 199 10.64 10.83 -11.08
N TYR A 200 11.60 10.12 -10.47
CA TYR A 200 11.90 10.26 -9.04
C TYR A 200 12.51 11.61 -8.69
N VAL A 201 13.32 12.18 -9.58
CA VAL A 201 13.82 13.57 -9.45
C VAL A 201 12.66 14.56 -9.56
N GLY A 202 11.71 14.33 -10.47
CA GLY A 202 10.48 15.11 -10.56
C GLY A 202 9.66 15.06 -9.26
N LEU A 203 9.51 13.87 -8.67
CA LEU A 203 8.85 13.69 -7.38
C LEU A 203 9.57 14.39 -6.23
N CYS A 204 10.91 14.39 -6.25
CA CYS A 204 11.72 15.14 -5.30
C CYS A 204 11.36 16.64 -5.33
N ALA A 205 11.21 17.25 -6.51
CA ALA A 205 10.83 18.65 -6.64
C ALA A 205 9.43 18.92 -6.06
N ILE A 206 8.45 18.04 -6.32
CA ILE A 206 7.10 18.16 -5.75
C ILE A 206 7.14 18.01 -4.22
N ALA A 207 7.86 17.03 -3.70
CA ALA A 207 8.03 16.83 -2.26
C ALA A 207 8.71 18.03 -1.59
N ALA A 208 9.71 18.61 -2.22
CA ALA A 208 10.39 19.82 -1.74
C ALA A 208 9.45 21.04 -1.69
N LEU A 209 8.59 21.21 -2.68
CA LEU A 209 7.57 22.27 -2.68
C LEU A 209 6.59 22.08 -1.50
N ILE A 210 6.08 20.87 -1.30
CA ILE A 210 5.19 20.56 -0.15
C ILE A 210 5.94 20.81 1.16
N TRP A 211 7.19 20.40 1.27
CA TRP A 211 8.05 20.61 2.43
C TRP A 211 8.18 22.09 2.77
N ILE A 212 8.50 22.94 1.77
CA ILE A 212 8.61 24.40 1.93
C ILE A 212 7.28 24.98 2.44
N CYS A 213 6.15 24.57 1.85
CA CYS A 213 4.83 25.03 2.27
C CYS A 213 4.53 24.68 3.74
N PHE A 214 4.86 23.44 4.18
CA PHE A 214 4.75 23.07 5.60
C PHE A 214 5.73 23.83 6.50
N PHE A 215 6.96 24.09 6.01
CA PHE A 215 7.99 24.80 6.77
C PHE A 215 7.60 26.26 7.06
N VAL A 216 7.01 26.94 6.08
CA VAL A 216 6.56 28.33 6.22
C VAL A 216 5.37 28.44 7.20
N LYS A 217 4.49 27.43 7.23
CA LYS A 217 3.31 27.43 8.11
C LYS A 217 3.66 26.93 9.51
N ARG A 218 3.93 27.86 10.44
CA ARG A 218 4.37 27.58 11.82
C ARG A 218 3.23 27.32 12.82
N GLU A 219 2.21 26.56 12.47
CA GLU A 219 1.15 26.19 13.41
C GLU A 219 1.52 24.94 14.24
N GLY A 220 1.34 25.01 15.56
CA GLY A 220 1.50 23.86 16.47
C GLY A 220 2.94 23.46 16.80
N GLU A 221 3.89 24.39 16.79
CA GLU A 221 5.27 24.10 17.19
C GLU A 221 5.38 23.78 18.68
N ARG A 222 6.05 22.66 18.99
CA ARG A 222 6.58 22.35 20.31
C ARG A 222 8.11 22.44 20.24
N ASP A 223 8.71 23.02 21.28
CA ASP A 223 10.17 23.00 21.40
C ASP A 223 10.66 21.58 21.63
N VAL A 224 11.69 21.19 20.87
CA VAL A 224 12.31 19.87 21.01
C VAL A 224 13.31 19.91 22.15
N THR A 225 13.01 19.19 23.23
CA THR A 225 13.94 19.04 24.33
C THR A 225 15.10 18.10 23.98
N ARG A 226 16.25 18.24 24.65
CA ARG A 226 17.39 17.34 24.45
C ARG A 226 17.03 15.88 24.75
N SER A 227 16.16 15.62 25.72
CA SER A 227 15.69 14.28 26.06
C SER A 227 14.78 13.70 24.97
N ALA A 228 13.92 14.51 24.36
CA ALA A 228 13.07 14.10 23.23
C ALA A 228 13.93 13.72 22.01
N PHE A 229 14.95 14.52 21.69
CA PHE A 229 15.88 14.22 20.61
C PHE A 229 16.62 12.90 20.86
N SER A 230 17.13 12.68 22.07
CA SER A 230 17.81 11.43 22.44
C SER A 230 16.90 10.21 22.28
N ARG A 231 15.62 10.29 22.73
CA ARG A 231 14.65 9.19 22.56
C ARG A 231 14.39 8.85 21.10
N VAL A 232 14.26 9.85 20.24
CA VAL A 232 14.08 9.64 18.78
C VAL A 232 15.31 8.98 18.15
N VAL A 233 16.53 9.43 18.52
CA VAL A 233 17.77 8.81 18.03
C VAL A 233 17.89 7.35 18.48
N VAL A 234 17.58 7.07 19.75
CA VAL A 234 17.62 5.68 20.27
C VAL A 234 16.56 4.81 19.56
N ALA A 235 15.35 5.32 19.34
CA ALA A 235 14.32 4.59 18.59
C ALA A 235 14.76 4.27 17.15
N LEU A 236 15.44 5.21 16.48
CA LEU A 236 16.01 5.00 15.15
C LEU A 236 17.09 3.91 15.16
N LEU A 237 17.99 3.93 16.16
CA LEU A 237 19.01 2.90 16.30
C LEU A 237 18.39 1.51 16.53
N PHE A 238 17.37 1.40 17.37
CA PHE A 238 16.63 0.15 17.55
C PHE A 238 15.93 -0.34 16.27
N SER A 239 15.60 0.55 15.36
CA SER A 239 14.99 0.21 14.06
C SER A 239 16.03 -0.25 13.04
N ILE A 240 17.20 0.39 12.98
CA ILE A 240 18.18 0.17 11.90
C ILE A 240 19.27 -0.84 12.28
N VAL A 241 19.78 -0.78 13.52
CA VAL A 241 20.92 -1.63 13.95
C VAL A 241 20.62 -3.12 13.81
N PRO A 242 19.44 -3.64 14.25
CA PRO A 242 19.15 -5.06 14.08
C PRO A 242 19.16 -5.52 12.62
N LEU A 243 18.60 -4.69 11.70
CA LEU A 243 18.62 -4.97 10.26
C LEU A 243 20.04 -5.02 9.71
N THR A 244 20.87 -4.04 10.09
CA THR A 244 22.26 -3.97 9.63
C THR A 244 23.07 -5.16 10.16
N VAL A 245 22.92 -5.49 11.43
CA VAL A 245 23.59 -6.65 12.06
C VAL A 245 23.18 -7.96 11.36
N LEU A 246 21.89 -8.16 11.12
CA LEU A 246 21.38 -9.33 10.41
C LEU A 246 21.90 -9.42 8.97
N TYR A 247 22.02 -8.29 8.28
CA TYR A 247 22.58 -8.24 6.92
C TYR A 247 24.00 -8.77 6.86
N PHE A 248 24.86 -8.38 7.82
CA PHE A 248 26.26 -8.79 7.83
C PHE A 248 26.48 -10.20 8.39
N ILE A 249 25.66 -10.65 9.35
CA ILE A 249 25.86 -11.95 10.02
C ILE A 249 25.18 -13.09 9.23
N PHE A 250 24.02 -12.82 8.62
CA PHE A 250 23.21 -13.83 7.95
C PHE A 250 22.81 -13.41 6.52
N PRO A 251 23.78 -13.23 5.59
CA PRO A 251 23.51 -12.77 4.22
C PRO A 251 22.60 -13.72 3.45
N GLU A 252 22.62 -15.03 3.78
CA GLU A 252 21.81 -16.07 3.14
C GLU A 252 20.36 -16.16 3.70
N MET A 253 20.04 -15.37 4.74
CA MET A 253 18.73 -15.43 5.37
C MET A 253 17.63 -14.96 4.40
N ASN A 254 16.51 -15.68 4.40
CA ASN A 254 15.33 -15.28 3.63
C ASN A 254 14.86 -13.85 4.03
N LYS A 255 14.62 -13.02 3.03
CA LYS A 255 14.29 -11.59 3.16
C LYS A 255 13.06 -11.32 4.03
N VAL A 256 12.07 -12.23 4.05
CA VAL A 256 10.90 -12.13 4.94
C VAL A 256 11.33 -12.22 6.41
N HIS A 257 12.25 -13.14 6.73
CA HIS A 257 12.79 -13.25 8.08
C HIS A 257 13.58 -12.00 8.49
N TRP A 258 14.26 -11.34 7.56
CA TRP A 258 14.93 -10.07 7.81
C TRP A 258 13.96 -8.98 8.27
N VAL A 259 12.84 -8.83 7.55
CA VAL A 259 11.81 -7.83 7.91
C VAL A 259 11.22 -8.17 9.28
N LEU A 260 10.87 -9.44 9.52
CA LEU A 260 10.33 -9.87 10.81
C LEU A 260 11.29 -9.59 11.96
N CYS A 261 12.56 -9.94 11.81
CA CYS A 261 13.59 -9.66 12.82
C CYS A 261 13.83 -8.15 12.98
N GLY A 262 13.79 -7.39 11.87
CA GLY A 262 13.92 -5.92 11.90
C GLY A 262 12.81 -5.24 12.69
N VAL A 263 11.60 -5.80 12.66
CA VAL A 263 10.46 -5.29 13.46
C VAL A 263 10.65 -5.52 14.96
N LEU A 264 11.37 -6.58 15.37
CA LEU A 264 11.59 -6.87 16.78
C LEU A 264 12.35 -5.75 17.49
N GLY A 265 13.26 -5.07 16.83
CA GLY A 265 14.02 -3.95 17.42
C GLY A 265 13.11 -2.80 17.88
N PRO A 266 12.33 -2.16 17.00
CA PRO A 266 11.40 -1.10 17.40
C PRO A 266 10.35 -1.58 18.42
N VAL A 267 9.87 -2.81 18.31
CA VAL A 267 8.94 -3.39 19.31
C VAL A 267 9.63 -3.51 20.68
N ALA A 268 10.87 -3.98 20.72
CA ALA A 268 11.65 -4.06 21.94
C ALA A 268 11.88 -2.67 22.56
N TYR A 269 12.15 -1.65 21.76
CA TYR A 269 12.25 -0.26 22.23
C TYR A 269 10.99 0.17 22.98
N VAL A 270 9.82 0.01 22.35
CA VAL A 270 8.54 0.38 22.96
C VAL A 270 8.26 -0.42 24.23
N ALA A 271 8.61 -1.70 24.28
CA ALA A 271 8.41 -2.55 25.45
C ALA A 271 9.34 -2.17 26.62
N LEU A 272 10.57 -1.73 26.34
CA LEU A 272 11.55 -1.36 27.34
C LEU A 272 11.32 0.03 27.93
N MET A 273 10.86 1.00 27.12
CA MET A 273 10.61 2.36 27.57
C MET A 273 9.29 2.45 28.34
N LYS A 274 9.35 2.88 29.61
CA LYS A 274 8.19 2.90 30.52
C LYS A 274 6.98 3.64 29.94
N ASP A 275 7.19 4.83 29.41
CA ASP A 275 6.10 5.67 28.88
C ASP A 275 5.40 5.00 27.69
N TYR A 276 6.16 4.43 26.76
CA TYR A 276 5.62 3.71 25.59
C TYR A 276 4.99 2.35 25.97
N ARG A 277 5.53 1.67 26.97
CA ARG A 277 4.94 0.45 27.51
C ARG A 277 3.56 0.69 28.11
N GLU A 278 3.35 1.79 28.80
CA GLU A 278 2.03 2.17 29.32
C GLU A 278 1.04 2.42 28.15
N MET A 279 1.46 3.13 27.10
CA MET A 279 0.67 3.32 25.88
C MET A 279 0.34 1.98 25.21
N LEU A 280 1.31 1.07 25.09
CA LEU A 280 1.12 -0.27 24.52
C LEU A 280 0.10 -1.07 25.33
N LEU A 281 0.12 -1.00 26.66
CA LEU A 281 -0.86 -1.67 27.53
C LEU A 281 -2.26 -1.11 27.35
N ILE A 282 -2.42 0.20 27.15
CA ILE A 282 -3.71 0.84 26.83
C ILE A 282 -4.23 0.29 25.50
N LEU A 283 -3.39 0.23 24.48
CA LEU A 283 -3.74 -0.31 23.16
C LEU A 283 -4.13 -1.79 23.23
N ALA A 284 -3.34 -2.61 23.95
CA ALA A 284 -3.61 -4.04 24.13
C ALA A 284 -4.94 -4.31 24.86
N ARG A 285 -5.31 -3.45 25.80
CA ARG A 285 -6.58 -3.53 26.53
C ARG A 285 -7.78 -2.96 25.78
N THR A 286 -7.57 -2.37 24.60
CA THR A 286 -8.64 -1.78 23.79
C THR A 286 -9.03 -2.74 22.65
N PRO A 287 -10.10 -3.55 22.79
CA PRO A 287 -10.47 -4.56 21.78
C PRO A 287 -10.68 -3.96 20.39
N ARG A 288 -11.29 -2.77 20.32
CA ARG A 288 -11.52 -2.06 19.08
C ARG A 288 -10.22 -1.78 18.31
N TYR A 289 -9.12 -1.51 19.02
CA TYR A 289 -7.83 -1.22 18.40
C TYR A 289 -7.18 -2.49 17.84
N TRP A 290 -6.93 -3.52 18.64
CA TRP A 290 -6.22 -4.70 18.16
C TRP A 290 -7.03 -5.52 17.14
N MET A 291 -8.38 -5.58 17.28
CA MET A 291 -9.24 -6.13 16.22
C MET A 291 -9.14 -5.28 14.93
N GLY A 292 -9.00 -3.94 15.06
CA GLY A 292 -8.76 -3.04 13.94
C GLY A 292 -7.41 -3.30 13.26
N VAL A 293 -6.34 -3.57 14.02
CA VAL A 293 -5.03 -3.95 13.46
C VAL A 293 -5.13 -5.26 12.68
N ILE A 294 -5.83 -6.27 13.22
CA ILE A 294 -6.09 -7.54 12.53
C ILE A 294 -6.89 -7.30 11.25
N ALA A 295 -7.99 -6.55 11.33
CA ALA A 295 -8.82 -6.23 10.17
C ALA A 295 -8.02 -5.47 9.10
N GLN A 296 -7.15 -4.54 9.51
CA GLN A 296 -6.29 -3.79 8.61
C GLN A 296 -5.26 -4.68 7.92
N PHE A 297 -4.66 -5.63 8.65
CA PHE A 297 -3.72 -6.60 8.10
C PHE A 297 -4.37 -7.44 6.98
N PHE A 298 -5.54 -8.01 7.25
CA PHE A 298 -6.27 -8.78 6.24
C PHE A 298 -6.75 -7.89 5.09
N TYR A 299 -7.21 -6.67 5.37
CA TYR A 299 -7.67 -5.76 4.35
C TYR A 299 -6.55 -5.33 3.38
N VAL A 300 -5.40 -4.86 3.91
CA VAL A 300 -4.29 -4.45 3.04
C VAL A 300 -3.71 -5.66 2.31
N GLY A 301 -3.65 -6.80 2.99
CA GLY A 301 -3.25 -8.05 2.36
C GLY A 301 -4.10 -8.42 1.15
N VAL A 302 -5.41 -8.38 1.30
CA VAL A 302 -6.33 -8.71 0.19
C VAL A 302 -6.32 -7.66 -0.90
N GLN A 303 -6.17 -6.39 -0.57
CA GLN A 303 -6.10 -5.32 -1.57
C GLN A 303 -4.89 -5.50 -2.49
N ILE A 304 -3.72 -5.75 -1.92
CA ILE A 304 -2.49 -5.97 -2.70
C ILE A 304 -2.62 -7.27 -3.51
N ALA A 305 -3.05 -8.37 -2.88
CA ALA A 305 -3.19 -9.66 -3.54
C ALA A 305 -4.19 -9.61 -4.70
N ALA A 306 -5.38 -9.05 -4.50
CA ALA A 306 -6.40 -8.93 -5.53
C ALA A 306 -5.91 -8.14 -6.74
N TRP A 307 -5.22 -7.03 -6.51
CA TRP A 307 -4.69 -6.21 -7.60
C TRP A 307 -3.49 -6.85 -8.31
N THR A 308 -2.62 -7.55 -7.58
CA THR A 308 -1.50 -8.31 -8.16
C THR A 308 -2.01 -9.39 -9.12
N TRP A 309 -3.03 -10.14 -8.70
CA TRP A 309 -3.54 -11.26 -9.48
C TRP A 309 -4.61 -10.88 -10.51
N LEU A 310 -5.13 -9.66 -10.49
CA LEU A 310 -6.15 -9.19 -11.45
C LEU A 310 -5.66 -9.31 -12.90
N ASN A 311 -4.46 -8.78 -13.17
CA ASN A 311 -3.89 -8.84 -14.52
C ASN A 311 -3.66 -10.29 -14.99
N VAL A 312 -3.08 -11.13 -14.13
CA VAL A 312 -2.84 -12.56 -14.42
C VAL A 312 -4.17 -13.31 -14.63
N TYR A 313 -5.19 -12.98 -13.84
CA TYR A 313 -6.52 -13.58 -13.98
C TYR A 313 -7.13 -13.26 -15.36
N CYS A 314 -7.13 -12.00 -15.78
CA CYS A 314 -7.63 -11.60 -17.08
C CYS A 314 -6.88 -12.28 -18.24
N GLN A 315 -5.56 -12.38 -18.17
CA GLN A 315 -4.76 -13.05 -19.18
C GLN A 315 -5.12 -14.55 -19.31
N LYS A 316 -5.27 -15.24 -18.18
CA LYS A 316 -5.53 -16.69 -18.16
C LYS A 316 -6.98 -17.04 -18.53
N GLU A 317 -7.95 -16.23 -18.11
CA GLU A 317 -9.37 -16.49 -18.33
C GLU A 317 -9.84 -16.05 -19.74
N LEU A 318 -9.36 -14.89 -20.20
CA LEU A 318 -9.80 -14.29 -21.47
C LEU A 318 -8.78 -14.44 -22.61
N GLY A 319 -7.55 -14.91 -22.34
CA GLY A 319 -6.49 -14.99 -23.33
C GLY A 319 -5.98 -13.61 -23.80
N VAL A 320 -6.23 -12.54 -23.05
CA VAL A 320 -5.81 -11.17 -23.41
C VAL A 320 -4.31 -10.96 -23.17
N THR A 321 -3.75 -9.94 -23.80
CA THR A 321 -2.34 -9.58 -23.63
C THR A 321 -2.06 -9.01 -22.23
N PRO A 322 -0.80 -9.04 -21.75
CA PRO A 322 -0.43 -8.37 -20.49
C PRO A 322 -0.74 -6.87 -20.46
N ALA A 323 -0.70 -6.19 -21.62
CA ALA A 323 -1.05 -4.79 -21.77
C ALA A 323 -2.56 -4.57 -21.55
N ASP A 324 -3.41 -5.42 -22.14
CA ASP A 324 -4.86 -5.38 -21.91
C ASP A 324 -5.21 -5.68 -20.46
N GLY A 325 -4.54 -6.67 -19.84
CA GLY A 325 -4.68 -6.97 -18.42
C GLY A 325 -4.39 -5.76 -17.51
N ALA A 326 -3.41 -4.96 -17.85
CA ALA A 326 -3.11 -3.71 -17.12
C ALA A 326 -4.24 -2.66 -17.25
N ILE A 327 -4.97 -2.64 -18.37
CA ILE A 327 -6.12 -1.73 -18.53
C ILE A 327 -7.26 -2.11 -17.59
N TYR A 328 -7.56 -3.41 -17.39
CA TYR A 328 -8.55 -3.85 -16.39
C TYR A 328 -8.16 -3.40 -14.98
N TYR A 329 -6.88 -3.45 -14.64
CA TYR A 329 -6.39 -2.93 -13.37
C TYR A 329 -6.61 -1.42 -13.25
N MET A 330 -6.33 -0.65 -14.30
CA MET A 330 -6.62 0.80 -14.32
C MET A 330 -8.11 1.10 -14.16
N ILE A 331 -8.99 0.34 -14.84
CA ILE A 331 -10.45 0.46 -14.69
C ILE A 331 -10.85 0.17 -13.23
N GLY A 332 -10.28 -0.86 -12.61
CA GLY A 332 -10.48 -1.18 -11.20
C GLY A 332 -10.07 -0.04 -10.27
N LEU A 333 -8.95 0.63 -10.52
CA LEU A 333 -8.49 1.81 -9.76
C LEU A 333 -9.41 3.03 -9.93
N VAL A 334 -9.89 3.27 -11.15
CA VAL A 334 -10.86 4.35 -11.40
C VAL A 334 -12.17 4.06 -10.65
N LEU A 335 -12.66 2.82 -10.69
CA LEU A 335 -13.85 2.42 -9.95
C LEU A 335 -13.63 2.55 -8.43
N PHE A 336 -12.46 2.15 -7.93
CA PHE A 336 -12.06 2.33 -6.55
C PHE A 336 -12.11 3.80 -6.14
N LEU A 337 -11.59 4.70 -6.97
CA LEU A 337 -11.61 6.15 -6.74
C LEU A 337 -13.04 6.67 -6.69
N VAL A 338 -13.87 6.37 -7.71
CA VAL A 338 -15.26 6.83 -7.81
C VAL A 338 -16.08 6.33 -6.61
N CYS A 339 -15.95 5.03 -6.27
CA CYS A 339 -16.65 4.46 -5.12
C CYS A 339 -16.21 5.08 -3.79
N ARG A 340 -14.92 5.41 -3.61
CA ARG A 340 -14.41 6.12 -2.43
C ARG A 340 -15.01 7.53 -2.32
N TRP A 341 -15.10 8.26 -3.41
CA TRP A 341 -15.74 9.58 -3.43
C TRP A 341 -17.22 9.48 -3.04
N THR A 342 -17.95 8.59 -3.69
CA THR A 342 -19.36 8.35 -3.40
C THR A 342 -19.57 7.92 -1.94
N ALA A 343 -18.78 6.97 -1.45
CA ALA A 343 -18.85 6.50 -0.07
C ALA A 343 -18.55 7.62 0.94
N THR A 344 -17.53 8.45 0.69
CA THR A 344 -17.21 9.60 1.56
C THR A 344 -18.35 10.61 1.63
N PHE A 345 -19.05 10.84 0.51
CA PHE A 345 -20.24 11.68 0.49
C PHE A 345 -21.38 11.03 1.29
N LEU A 346 -21.64 9.76 1.06
CA LEU A 346 -22.70 9.00 1.75
C LEU A 346 -22.46 8.87 3.26
N MET A 347 -21.23 8.90 3.75
CA MET A 347 -20.88 8.93 5.17
C MET A 347 -21.44 10.15 5.93
N LYS A 348 -21.99 11.15 5.21
CA LYS A 348 -22.78 12.22 5.84
C LYS A 348 -24.10 11.71 6.41
N TYR A 349 -24.67 10.68 5.79
CA TYR A 349 -26.02 10.17 6.07
C TYR A 349 -26.00 8.82 6.76
N PHE A 350 -24.98 8.00 6.50
CA PHE A 350 -24.88 6.63 6.98
C PHE A 350 -23.68 6.44 7.92
N ASN A 351 -23.83 5.48 8.83
CA ASN A 351 -22.75 5.10 9.75
C ASN A 351 -21.59 4.47 8.95
N PRO A 352 -20.33 4.96 9.08
CA PRO A 352 -19.18 4.43 8.35
C PRO A 352 -18.93 2.94 8.57
N ALA A 353 -19.15 2.41 9.81
CA ALA A 353 -18.98 0.99 10.11
C ALA A 353 -20.02 0.13 9.40
N LEU A 354 -21.29 0.59 9.35
CA LEU A 354 -22.35 -0.11 8.63
C LEU A 354 -22.09 -0.10 7.11
N MET A 355 -21.65 1.02 6.57
CA MET A 355 -21.25 1.11 5.16
C MET A 355 -20.12 0.13 4.86
N MET A 356 -19.11 0.06 5.72
CA MET A 356 -18.00 -0.90 5.58
C MET A 356 -18.50 -2.35 5.62
N ALA A 357 -19.49 -2.67 6.45
CA ALA A 357 -20.09 -4.01 6.48
C ALA A 357 -20.79 -4.34 5.14
N VAL A 358 -21.57 -3.42 4.59
CA VAL A 358 -22.22 -3.59 3.27
C VAL A 358 -21.19 -3.78 2.17
N PHE A 359 -20.15 -2.98 2.15
CA PHE A 359 -19.07 -3.09 1.18
C PHE A 359 -18.29 -4.41 1.33
N SER A 360 -18.08 -4.89 2.56
CA SER A 360 -17.44 -6.21 2.79
C SER A 360 -18.29 -7.35 2.24
N VAL A 361 -19.62 -7.32 2.44
CA VAL A 361 -20.54 -8.30 1.85
C VAL A 361 -20.47 -8.25 0.33
N GLY A 362 -20.52 -7.04 -0.28
CA GLY A 362 -20.36 -6.88 -1.73
C GLY A 362 -19.06 -7.46 -2.26
N ALA A 363 -17.94 -7.23 -1.56
CA ALA A 363 -16.63 -7.78 -1.92
C ALA A 363 -16.62 -9.32 -1.84
N ILE A 364 -17.24 -9.93 -0.81
CA ILE A 364 -17.38 -11.40 -0.67
C ILE A 364 -18.22 -11.94 -1.83
N CYS A 365 -19.35 -11.29 -2.16
CA CYS A 365 -20.16 -11.69 -3.32
C CYS A 365 -19.37 -11.61 -4.63
N CYS A 366 -18.52 -10.58 -4.79
CA CYS A 366 -17.63 -10.47 -5.94
C CYS A 366 -16.62 -11.63 -5.98
N CYS A 367 -16.02 -12.01 -4.85
CA CYS A 367 -15.14 -13.19 -4.78
C CYS A 367 -15.86 -14.46 -5.23
N ALA A 368 -17.09 -14.69 -4.73
CA ALA A 368 -17.93 -15.81 -5.19
C ALA A 368 -18.22 -15.72 -6.70
N GLY A 369 -18.50 -14.53 -7.22
CA GLY A 369 -18.70 -14.33 -8.66
C GLY A 369 -17.45 -14.66 -9.48
N VAL A 370 -16.26 -14.26 -9.02
CA VAL A 370 -14.98 -14.61 -9.66
C VAL A 370 -14.76 -16.12 -9.65
N MET A 371 -15.15 -16.81 -8.58
CA MET A 371 -14.95 -18.27 -8.44
C MET A 371 -15.92 -19.09 -9.28
N TYR A 372 -17.17 -18.66 -9.40
CA TYR A 372 -18.26 -19.53 -9.86
C TYR A 372 -18.95 -19.07 -11.15
N LEU A 373 -18.82 -17.80 -11.58
CA LEU A 373 -19.45 -17.34 -12.81
C LEU A 373 -18.64 -17.73 -14.04
N PRO A 374 -19.32 -17.97 -15.19
CA PRO A 374 -18.66 -18.34 -16.44
C PRO A 374 -17.80 -17.20 -17.01
N SER A 375 -16.83 -17.56 -17.86
CA SER A 375 -15.95 -16.62 -18.58
C SER A 375 -16.50 -16.26 -19.97
N ASP A 376 -17.74 -16.62 -20.29
CA ASP A 376 -18.35 -16.24 -21.56
C ASP A 376 -18.39 -14.73 -21.70
N VAL A 377 -17.91 -14.25 -22.84
CA VAL A 377 -17.85 -12.81 -23.12
C VAL A 377 -19.26 -12.27 -23.32
N LEU A 378 -19.66 -11.36 -22.44
CA LEU A 378 -20.97 -10.70 -22.49
C LEU A 378 -20.97 -9.53 -23.45
N PHE A 379 -19.89 -8.72 -23.45
CA PHE A 379 -19.67 -7.58 -24.33
C PHE A 379 -18.19 -7.23 -24.40
N THR A 380 -17.83 -6.44 -25.40
CA THR A 380 -16.49 -5.92 -25.61
C THR A 380 -16.50 -4.39 -25.53
N VAL A 381 -15.43 -3.80 -24.99
CA VAL A 381 -15.22 -2.34 -24.92
C VAL A 381 -13.95 -2.02 -25.69
N GLU A 382 -14.02 -1.06 -26.59
CA GLU A 382 -12.85 -0.54 -27.31
C GLU A 382 -12.29 0.68 -26.57
N ILE A 383 -11.01 0.65 -26.21
CA ILE A 383 -10.30 1.76 -25.59
C ILE A 383 -9.00 1.99 -26.40
N GLY A 384 -9.01 3.02 -27.26
CA GLY A 384 -7.92 3.25 -28.20
C GLY A 384 -7.78 2.07 -29.15
N ASP A 385 -6.59 1.47 -29.23
CA ASP A 385 -6.28 0.31 -30.08
C ASP A 385 -6.54 -1.04 -29.39
N HIS A 386 -7.07 -1.03 -28.16
CA HIS A 386 -7.32 -2.22 -27.34
C HIS A 386 -8.80 -2.63 -27.36
N THR A 387 -9.07 -3.90 -27.65
CA THR A 387 -10.39 -4.50 -27.54
C THR A 387 -10.47 -5.35 -26.27
N LEU A 388 -11.27 -4.95 -25.33
CA LEU A 388 -11.38 -5.55 -24.00
C LEU A 388 -12.69 -6.35 -23.88
N PRO A 389 -12.62 -7.70 -23.85
CA PRO A 389 -13.77 -8.54 -23.58
C PRO A 389 -14.15 -8.52 -22.09
N PHE A 390 -15.43 -8.41 -21.79
CA PHE A 390 -15.96 -8.50 -20.43
C PHE A 390 -16.86 -9.71 -20.27
N ALA A 391 -16.49 -10.59 -19.32
CA ALA A 391 -17.28 -11.70 -18.84
C ALA A 391 -17.83 -11.43 -17.44
N ALA A 392 -18.80 -12.22 -16.97
CA ALA A 392 -19.44 -12.00 -15.68
C ALA A 392 -18.46 -12.09 -14.49
N ASN A 393 -17.53 -13.05 -14.51
CA ASN A 393 -16.49 -13.20 -13.51
C ASN A 393 -15.50 -12.01 -13.50
N ILE A 394 -15.17 -11.46 -14.69
CA ILE A 394 -14.29 -10.28 -14.81
C ILE A 394 -14.98 -9.02 -14.29
N LEU A 395 -16.28 -8.87 -14.55
CA LEU A 395 -17.06 -7.77 -13.97
C LEU A 395 -17.03 -7.81 -12.44
N CYS A 396 -17.19 -8.99 -11.85
CA CYS A 396 -17.07 -9.18 -10.40
C CYS A 396 -15.65 -8.83 -9.90
N LEU A 397 -14.61 -9.24 -10.62
CA LEU A 397 -13.22 -8.96 -10.27
C LEU A 397 -12.92 -7.45 -10.26
N VAL A 398 -13.37 -6.73 -11.27
CA VAL A 398 -13.21 -5.27 -11.35
C VAL A 398 -14.08 -4.57 -10.29
N ALA A 399 -15.35 -5.01 -10.10
CA ALA A 399 -16.28 -4.44 -9.13
C ALA A 399 -15.78 -4.59 -7.68
N MET A 400 -15.03 -5.65 -7.37
CA MET A 400 -14.41 -5.87 -6.06
C MET A 400 -13.53 -4.68 -5.67
N SER A 401 -12.82 -4.05 -6.63
CA SER A 401 -12.02 -2.84 -6.37
C SER A 401 -12.88 -1.69 -5.81
N GLY A 402 -14.08 -1.51 -6.34
CA GLY A 402 -15.02 -0.52 -5.82
C GLY A 402 -15.43 -0.79 -4.36
N PHE A 403 -15.74 -2.04 -4.02
CA PHE A 403 -16.09 -2.43 -2.66
C PHE A 403 -14.92 -2.34 -1.67
N MET A 404 -13.69 -2.49 -2.09
CA MET A 404 -12.51 -2.27 -1.23
C MET A 404 -12.31 -0.80 -0.84
N SER A 405 -12.86 0.14 -1.58
CA SER A 405 -12.43 1.54 -1.62
C SER A 405 -12.46 2.28 -0.28
N LEU A 406 -13.44 2.06 0.61
CA LEU A 406 -13.58 2.79 1.87
C LEU A 406 -12.95 2.10 3.09
N MET A 407 -12.51 0.84 2.97
CA MET A 407 -12.18 0.01 4.13
C MET A 407 -10.97 0.53 4.90
N PHE A 408 -9.84 0.86 4.23
CA PHE A 408 -8.61 1.33 4.88
C PHE A 408 -8.86 2.51 5.85
N PRO A 409 -9.35 3.66 5.38
CA PRO A 409 -9.51 4.81 6.26
C PRO A 409 -10.63 4.62 7.29
N THR A 410 -11.60 3.76 6.99
CA THR A 410 -12.70 3.48 7.92
C THR A 410 -12.24 2.58 9.06
N ILE A 411 -11.50 1.50 8.80
CA ILE A 411 -10.87 0.66 9.83
C ILE A 411 -9.95 1.52 10.70
N TYR A 412 -9.09 2.31 10.04
CA TYR A 412 -8.13 3.19 10.70
C TYR A 412 -8.81 4.19 11.65
N GLY A 413 -9.83 4.88 11.15
CA GLY A 413 -10.57 5.87 11.94
C GLY A 413 -11.38 5.24 13.08
N ILE A 414 -12.01 4.06 12.89
CA ILE A 414 -12.71 3.33 13.95
C ILE A 414 -11.73 2.83 15.00
N ALA A 415 -10.60 2.25 14.61
CA ALA A 415 -9.62 1.69 15.53
C ALA A 415 -9.00 2.75 16.45
N LEU A 416 -8.71 3.94 15.93
CA LEU A 416 -8.11 5.05 16.68
C LEU A 416 -9.13 5.96 17.36
N GLY A 417 -10.40 5.96 16.95
CA GLY A 417 -11.43 6.84 17.49
C GLY A 417 -11.58 6.66 19.03
N GLY A 418 -11.63 7.76 19.80
CA GLY A 418 -11.77 7.76 21.25
C GLY A 418 -10.62 7.12 22.02
N LEU A 419 -9.43 6.95 21.42
CA LEU A 419 -8.21 6.61 22.14
C LEU A 419 -7.66 7.85 22.87
N ASP A 420 -6.96 7.59 23.98
CA ASP A 420 -6.16 8.62 24.64
C ASP A 420 -5.20 9.26 23.64
N PRO A 421 -5.09 10.59 23.55
CA PRO A 421 -4.19 11.29 22.64
C PRO A 421 -2.73 10.82 22.71
N LYS A 422 -2.26 10.33 23.86
CA LYS A 422 -0.93 9.73 24.01
C LYS A 422 -0.80 8.39 23.30
N ALA A 423 -1.81 7.53 23.40
CA ALA A 423 -1.82 6.22 22.78
C ALA A 423 -2.12 6.28 21.26
N LEU A 424 -2.78 7.34 20.79
CA LEU A 424 -3.23 7.50 19.42
C LEU A 424 -2.09 7.44 18.40
N LYS A 425 -0.95 8.08 18.70
CA LYS A 425 0.21 8.10 17.78
C LYS A 425 0.91 6.76 17.70
N LEU A 426 1.10 6.08 18.85
CA LEU A 426 1.63 4.72 18.85
C LEU A 426 0.62 3.74 18.21
N GLY A 427 -0.68 3.92 18.43
CA GLY A 427 -1.72 3.14 17.78
C GLY A 427 -1.71 3.29 16.25
N ALA A 428 -1.41 4.48 15.74
CA ALA A 428 -1.26 4.72 14.32
C ALA A 428 -0.19 3.82 13.69
N SER A 429 0.96 3.64 14.35
CA SER A 429 2.04 2.80 13.82
C SER A 429 1.65 1.33 13.69
N GLY A 430 0.89 0.78 14.64
CA GLY A 430 0.43 -0.61 14.54
C GLY A 430 -0.49 -0.86 13.36
N LEU A 431 -1.36 0.10 13.03
CA LEU A 431 -2.20 0.04 11.83
C LEU A 431 -1.41 0.18 10.53
N ILE A 432 -0.32 0.95 10.53
CA ILE A 432 0.58 1.06 9.37
C ILE A 432 1.45 -0.20 9.23
N MET A 433 1.94 -0.77 10.32
CA MET A 433 2.65 -2.06 10.29
C MET A 433 1.77 -3.19 9.72
N ALA A 434 0.45 -3.10 9.86
CA ALA A 434 -0.49 -4.04 9.28
C ALA A 434 -0.43 -4.13 7.75
N ILE A 435 0.22 -3.15 7.06
CA ILE A 435 0.52 -3.20 5.62
C ILE A 435 1.36 -4.44 5.26
N LEU A 436 2.12 -4.99 6.22
CA LEU A 436 2.83 -6.26 6.07
C LEU A 436 1.90 -7.43 5.63
N GLY A 437 0.59 -7.31 5.83
CA GLY A 437 -0.41 -8.27 5.33
C GLY A 437 -0.25 -8.58 3.84
N GLY A 438 0.15 -7.60 3.02
CA GLY A 438 0.43 -7.81 1.59
C GLY A 438 1.54 -8.83 1.33
N ALA A 439 2.57 -8.83 2.15
CA ALA A 439 3.69 -9.76 2.05
C ALA A 439 3.33 -11.21 2.47
N ILE A 440 2.19 -11.43 3.12
CA ILE A 440 1.75 -12.74 3.59
C ILE A 440 0.58 -13.26 2.76
N ILE A 441 -0.43 -12.43 2.50
CA ILE A 441 -1.65 -12.84 1.79
C ILE A 441 -1.39 -13.09 0.30
N THR A 442 -0.54 -12.28 -0.34
CA THR A 442 -0.21 -12.44 -1.76
C THR A 442 0.50 -13.77 -2.06
N PRO A 443 1.55 -14.19 -1.31
CA PRO A 443 2.13 -15.53 -1.45
C PRO A 443 1.17 -16.67 -1.14
N TRP A 444 0.25 -16.49 -0.19
CA TRP A 444 -0.77 -17.50 0.10
C TRP A 444 -1.68 -17.77 -1.11
N MET A 445 -2.13 -16.71 -1.81
CA MET A 445 -2.83 -16.88 -3.09
C MET A 445 -1.94 -17.55 -4.14
N ALA A 446 -0.66 -17.14 -4.24
CA ALA A 446 0.30 -17.72 -5.18
C ALA A 446 0.48 -19.23 -4.98
N ASP A 447 0.54 -19.69 -3.74
CA ASP A 447 0.67 -21.12 -3.40
C ASP A 447 -0.54 -21.92 -3.90
N ILE A 448 -1.76 -21.41 -3.72
CA ILE A 448 -2.97 -22.07 -4.25
C ILE A 448 -2.96 -22.10 -5.77
N ILE A 449 -2.53 -21.02 -6.43
CA ILE A 449 -2.46 -20.93 -7.89
C ILE A 449 -1.42 -21.90 -8.46
N GLY A 450 -0.27 -22.02 -7.79
CA GLY A 450 0.84 -22.89 -8.22
C GLY A 450 0.63 -24.36 -7.90
N ASN A 451 -0.24 -24.69 -6.94
CA ASN A 451 -0.43 -26.05 -6.46
C ASN A 451 -1.87 -26.51 -6.67
N ALA A 452 -2.15 -27.06 -7.87
CA ALA A 452 -3.46 -27.56 -8.24
C ALA A 452 -3.98 -28.73 -7.37
N SER A 453 -3.11 -29.41 -6.62
CA SER A 453 -3.43 -30.45 -5.65
C SER A 453 -3.61 -29.94 -4.23
N SER A 454 -3.51 -28.63 -4.00
CA SER A 454 -3.76 -28.01 -2.70
C SER A 454 -5.15 -28.38 -2.17
N SER A 455 -5.25 -28.69 -0.85
CA SER A 455 -6.52 -29.00 -0.19
C SER A 455 -7.57 -27.88 -0.35
N TRP A 456 -7.14 -26.64 -0.61
CA TRP A 456 -8.02 -25.51 -0.90
C TRP A 456 -8.72 -25.63 -2.25
N CYS A 457 -8.07 -26.26 -3.25
CA CYS A 457 -8.69 -26.53 -4.55
C CYS A 457 -9.85 -27.53 -4.43
N CYS A 458 -9.83 -28.41 -3.42
CA CYS A 458 -10.91 -29.38 -3.20
C CYS A 458 -12.24 -28.74 -2.75
N LEU A 459 -12.22 -27.50 -2.26
CA LEU A 459 -13.45 -26.79 -1.89
C LEU A 459 -14.24 -26.27 -3.09
N VAL A 460 -13.62 -26.18 -4.24
CA VAL A 460 -14.19 -25.53 -5.44
C VAL A 460 -14.41 -26.48 -6.62
N PRO A 461 -13.60 -27.55 -6.84
CA PRO A 461 -13.64 -28.33 -8.08
C PRO A 461 -14.97 -29.03 -8.40
N GLY A 462 -15.65 -29.54 -7.37
CA GLY A 462 -16.91 -30.25 -7.60
C GLY A 462 -18.02 -29.35 -8.15
N PHE A 463 -18.01 -28.09 -7.79
CA PHE A 463 -18.98 -27.11 -8.27
C PHE A 463 -18.59 -26.51 -9.62
N LEU A 464 -17.32 -26.21 -9.82
CA LEU A 464 -16.81 -25.66 -11.10
C LEU A 464 -16.91 -26.70 -12.23
N ASN A 465 -16.60 -27.98 -11.97
CA ASN A 465 -16.72 -29.07 -12.96
C ASN A 465 -18.17 -29.32 -13.41
N THR A 466 -19.16 -28.91 -12.64
CA THR A 466 -20.59 -29.01 -13.05
C THR A 466 -21.02 -27.86 -13.94
N TRP A 467 -20.31 -26.72 -13.90
CA TRP A 467 -20.65 -25.51 -14.65
C TRP A 467 -19.81 -25.36 -15.94
N ASP A 468 -18.57 -25.79 -15.89
CA ASP A 468 -17.65 -25.72 -17.02
C ASP A 468 -16.70 -26.93 -17.02
N PRO A 469 -17.12 -28.04 -17.67
CA PRO A 469 -16.35 -29.29 -17.71
C PRO A 469 -15.02 -29.19 -18.47
N ASP A 470 -14.86 -28.18 -19.32
CA ASP A 470 -13.64 -27.97 -20.13
C ASP A 470 -12.60 -27.07 -19.39
N LEU A 471 -12.88 -26.67 -18.16
CA LEU A 471 -12.00 -25.80 -17.38
C LEU A 471 -10.66 -26.49 -17.12
N LYS A 472 -9.57 -25.90 -17.61
CA LYS A 472 -8.22 -26.41 -17.38
C LYS A 472 -7.85 -26.36 -15.89
N LEU A 473 -7.11 -27.34 -15.39
CA LEU A 473 -6.73 -27.46 -13.97
C LEU A 473 -6.08 -26.17 -13.41
N THR A 474 -5.27 -25.47 -14.22
CA THR A 474 -4.64 -24.19 -13.87
C THR A 474 -5.64 -23.03 -13.72
N GLN A 475 -6.74 -23.02 -14.49
CA GLN A 475 -7.81 -22.03 -14.34
C GLN A 475 -8.62 -22.31 -13.08
N THR A 476 -8.87 -23.59 -12.77
CA THR A 476 -9.56 -24.00 -11.53
C THR A 476 -8.82 -23.53 -10.29
N SER A 477 -7.50 -23.69 -10.21
CA SER A 477 -6.70 -23.25 -9.07
C SER A 477 -6.65 -21.71 -8.95
N LEU A 478 -6.61 -20.99 -10.08
CA LEU A 478 -6.65 -19.54 -10.10
C LEU A 478 -7.98 -19.00 -9.58
N ARG A 479 -9.12 -19.58 -9.99
CA ARG A 479 -10.44 -19.21 -9.46
C ARG A 479 -10.58 -19.57 -7.98
N ALA A 480 -10.13 -20.78 -7.60
CA ALA A 480 -10.14 -21.25 -6.21
C ALA A 480 -9.34 -20.35 -5.26
N SER A 481 -8.26 -19.70 -5.74
CA SER A 481 -7.46 -18.82 -4.93
C SER A 481 -8.23 -17.61 -4.35
N PHE A 482 -9.36 -17.23 -4.99
CA PHE A 482 -10.22 -16.15 -4.50
C PHE A 482 -11.00 -16.47 -3.21
N ILE A 483 -10.89 -17.70 -2.69
CA ILE A 483 -11.32 -18.02 -1.34
C ILE A 483 -10.52 -17.23 -0.29
N VAL A 484 -9.24 -16.95 -0.54
CA VAL A 484 -8.38 -16.17 0.36
C VAL A 484 -8.90 -14.73 0.52
N PRO A 485 -9.15 -13.97 -0.57
CA PRO A 485 -9.87 -12.70 -0.49
C PRO A 485 -11.19 -12.77 0.26
N ALA A 486 -12.02 -13.79 0.01
CA ALA A 486 -13.30 -13.93 0.67
C ALA A 486 -13.15 -14.08 2.21
N ILE A 487 -12.18 -14.87 2.67
CA ILE A 487 -11.84 -15.00 4.10
C ILE A 487 -11.38 -13.66 4.68
N CYS A 488 -10.51 -12.95 3.97
CA CYS A 488 -10.01 -11.64 4.41
C CYS A 488 -11.15 -10.62 4.55
N PHE A 489 -12.06 -10.54 3.58
CA PHE A 489 -13.24 -9.67 3.69
C PHE A 489 -14.21 -10.10 4.78
N ALA A 490 -14.32 -11.38 5.07
CA ALA A 490 -15.12 -11.86 6.21
C ALA A 490 -14.55 -11.36 7.55
N VAL A 491 -13.24 -11.32 7.73
CA VAL A 491 -12.60 -10.74 8.92
C VAL A 491 -12.94 -9.23 9.02
N VAL A 492 -12.87 -8.50 7.91
CA VAL A 492 -13.25 -7.06 7.88
C VAL A 492 -14.74 -6.89 8.20
N LEU A 493 -15.62 -7.76 7.69
CA LEU A 493 -17.05 -7.76 7.97
C LEU A 493 -17.33 -7.96 9.46
N VAL A 494 -16.68 -8.94 10.09
CA VAL A 494 -16.82 -9.19 11.53
C VAL A 494 -16.42 -7.95 12.34
N TYR A 495 -15.31 -7.32 11.99
CA TYR A 495 -14.88 -6.06 12.61
C TYR A 495 -15.91 -4.95 12.43
N ALA A 496 -16.40 -4.74 11.20
CA ALA A 496 -17.40 -3.74 10.89
C ALA A 496 -18.70 -3.93 11.72
N LEU A 497 -19.22 -5.15 11.80
CA LEU A 497 -20.42 -5.47 12.56
C LEU A 497 -20.23 -5.31 14.06
N ALA A 498 -19.07 -5.72 14.60
CA ALA A 498 -18.76 -5.59 16.03
C ALA A 498 -18.81 -4.12 16.51
N PHE A 499 -18.46 -3.17 15.65
CA PHE A 499 -18.39 -1.74 16.00
C PHE A 499 -19.45 -0.86 15.31
N SER A 500 -20.40 -1.44 14.57
CA SER A 500 -21.49 -0.70 13.91
C SER A 500 -22.52 -0.11 14.90
N LYS A 501 -22.75 -0.75 16.05
CA LYS A 501 -23.78 -0.37 17.04
C LYS A 501 -23.34 0.66 18.07
N ARG A 502 -22.05 0.96 18.20
CA ARG A 502 -21.59 2.01 19.12
C ARG A 502 -21.91 3.38 18.56
N LYS A 503 -22.74 4.16 19.25
CA LYS A 503 -22.88 5.60 19.03
C LYS A 503 -21.47 6.20 19.18
N GLN A 504 -20.94 6.71 18.09
CA GLN A 504 -19.75 7.55 18.08
C GLN A 504 -20.08 8.90 18.72
#